data_8ce35a4a520711e8aea94164cf497120
#
_entry.id   8ce35a4a520711e8aea94164cf497120
#
_cell.length_a   1.000
_cell.length_b   1.000
_cell.length_c   1.000
_cell.angle_alpha   90.00
_cell.angle_beta   90.00
_cell.angle_gamma   90.00
#
_symmetry.space_group_name_H-M   'P 1'
#
loop_
_entity.id
_entity.type
_entity.pdbx_description
1 polymer ?
#
loop_
_entity_poly.entity_id
_entity_poly.type
_entity_poly.pdbx_seq_one_letter_code
_entity_poly.pdbx_strand_id
1 'polypeptide(L)'
;MGFKTGIVGLPNVGKSTLFNALTRTAAAQAANFPFCTIEPNVGEVAVPDARLAKLARIAKSQSVIPARMTFVDIAGLVKGASKGEGLGNQFLANIRETDAIAHVLRCFEDGDVTHVEGRVDPVEDAATIETELMLADLESIEKRLQNIVRKVRGGDKEALLQERLLKVAQAALEAGHPARTVDISDEERKAWDMLQLLTSKPVLYVCNVAEDEAAKGNAHSDRVTKMADEQGAASVVISARIEEEISQLDPEEAQMFLDEMGLEEAGLDRLIRAGYQLLDLQTFFTAGPKEARAWTIAKGTLAPAAAGVIHGDFEKGFIRAETIAYDDYLAYGGEAGAKDAGKMRAEGKGYVVKDGDVLHFLHSG
;
A
#
# COMPACT_ATOMS: atom_id res chain seq x y z
N MET A 1 11.73 7.31 1.09
CA MET A 1 10.36 7.55 1.60
C MET A 1 9.60 6.25 1.45
N GLY A 2 9.00 5.74 2.52
CA GLY A 2 8.19 4.51 2.48
C GLY A 2 6.77 4.84 2.02
N PHE A 3 6.12 3.89 1.35
CA PHE A 3 4.72 4.00 0.99
C PHE A 3 3.84 3.76 2.22
N LYS A 4 2.85 4.64 2.41
CA LYS A 4 1.97 4.63 3.60
C LYS A 4 0.54 4.25 3.20
N THR A 5 -0.03 3.27 3.88
CA THR A 5 -1.43 2.89 3.74
C THR A 5 -2.19 3.26 5.01
N GLY A 6 -3.22 4.09 4.88
CA GLY A 6 -4.08 4.46 5.99
C GLY A 6 -5.15 3.41 6.24
N ILE A 7 -5.25 2.89 7.46
CA ILE A 7 -6.33 1.97 7.85
C ILE A 7 -7.51 2.80 8.35
N VAL A 8 -8.63 2.67 7.68
CA VAL A 8 -9.88 3.35 8.04
C VAL A 8 -11.01 2.34 8.24
N GLY A 9 -12.06 2.73 8.94
CA GLY A 9 -13.26 1.93 9.14
C GLY A 9 -14.16 2.54 10.19
N LEU A 10 -15.44 2.18 10.16
CA LEU A 10 -16.40 2.55 11.17
C LEU A 10 -16.05 1.92 12.55
N PRO A 11 -16.61 2.41 13.65
CA PRO A 11 -16.43 1.75 14.95
C PRO A 11 -16.90 0.28 14.92
N ASN A 12 -16.21 -0.57 15.69
CA ASN A 12 -16.56 -1.97 15.90
C ASN A 12 -16.49 -2.89 14.65
N VAL A 13 -15.71 -2.51 13.64
CA VAL A 13 -15.46 -3.35 12.45
C VAL A 13 -14.25 -4.27 12.58
N GLY A 14 -13.52 -4.21 13.72
CA GLY A 14 -12.28 -4.97 13.94
C GLY A 14 -10.99 -4.22 13.55
N LYS A 15 -11.08 -2.93 13.24
CA LYS A 15 -9.94 -2.09 12.84
C LYS A 15 -8.79 -2.13 13.87
N SER A 16 -9.09 -1.91 15.15
CA SER A 16 -8.09 -1.92 16.23
C SER A 16 -7.47 -3.30 16.44
N THR A 17 -8.25 -4.37 16.34
CA THR A 17 -7.76 -5.74 16.41
C THR A 17 -6.76 -6.03 15.30
N LEU A 18 -7.11 -5.66 14.07
CA LEU A 18 -6.23 -5.80 12.91
C LEU A 18 -4.95 -4.97 13.07
N PHE A 19 -5.06 -3.73 13.50
CA PHE A 19 -3.91 -2.86 13.70
C PHE A 19 -2.99 -3.37 14.82
N ASN A 20 -3.55 -3.92 15.91
CA ASN A 20 -2.78 -4.56 16.97
C ASN A 20 -2.00 -5.78 16.46
N ALA A 21 -2.61 -6.60 15.62
CA ALA A 21 -1.92 -7.73 15.00
C ALA A 21 -0.75 -7.25 14.11
N LEU A 22 -0.98 -6.23 13.28
CA LEU A 22 0.07 -5.59 12.47
C LEU A 22 1.21 -5.06 13.32
N THR A 23 0.92 -4.33 14.41
CA THR A 23 1.95 -3.73 15.28
C THR A 23 2.73 -4.78 16.07
N ARG A 24 2.09 -5.86 16.51
CA ARG A 24 2.79 -7.00 17.15
C ARG A 24 3.73 -7.69 16.17
N THR A 25 3.26 -7.96 14.96
CA THR A 25 4.10 -8.52 13.88
C THR A 25 5.28 -7.60 13.57
N ALA A 26 5.04 -6.29 13.47
CA ALA A 26 6.09 -5.30 13.28
C ALA A 26 7.11 -5.29 14.43
N ALA A 27 6.66 -5.35 15.68
CA ALA A 27 7.52 -5.38 16.86
C ALA A 27 8.37 -6.66 16.92
N ALA A 28 7.78 -7.82 16.64
CA ALA A 28 8.51 -9.08 16.55
C ALA A 28 9.57 -9.07 15.45
N GLN A 29 9.28 -8.49 14.31
CA GLN A 29 10.23 -8.29 13.22
C GLN A 29 11.33 -7.29 13.58
N ALA A 30 10.97 -6.19 14.29
CA ALA A 30 11.91 -5.15 14.72
C ALA A 30 12.96 -5.67 15.71
N ALA A 31 12.62 -6.63 16.55
CA ALA A 31 13.56 -7.28 17.48
C ALA A 31 14.73 -7.97 16.73
N ASN A 32 14.52 -8.35 15.48
CA ASN A 32 15.53 -8.98 14.63
C ASN A 32 16.31 -7.98 13.74
N PHE A 33 15.91 -6.69 13.72
CA PHE A 33 16.53 -5.68 12.86
C PHE A 33 16.80 -4.38 13.63
N PRO A 34 18.06 -3.90 13.70
CA PRO A 34 18.37 -2.62 14.32
C PRO A 34 17.77 -1.45 13.50
N PHE A 35 17.38 -0.38 14.20
CA PHE A 35 16.86 0.89 13.63
C PHE A 35 15.36 0.91 13.25
N CYS A 36 14.52 0.04 13.81
CA CYS A 36 13.08 0.22 13.69
C CYS A 36 12.56 1.20 14.75
N THR A 37 11.96 2.30 14.30
CA THR A 37 11.27 3.24 15.19
C THR A 37 9.83 2.76 15.38
N ILE A 38 9.38 2.66 16.64
CA ILE A 38 7.98 2.39 16.95
C ILE A 38 7.33 3.75 17.20
N GLU A 39 6.49 4.19 16.28
CA GLU A 39 5.67 5.39 16.43
C GLU A 39 4.23 4.99 16.82
N PRO A 40 3.56 5.76 17.69
CA PRO A 40 2.14 5.52 17.97
C PRO A 40 1.32 5.56 16.68
N ASN A 41 0.39 4.63 16.52
CA ASN A 41 -0.48 4.50 15.35
C ASN A 41 0.23 4.24 14.01
N VAL A 42 1.50 3.82 14.01
CA VAL A 42 2.26 3.44 12.82
C VAL A 42 2.82 2.03 13.00
N GLY A 43 2.56 1.16 12.03
CA GLY A 43 3.10 -0.21 11.96
C GLY A 43 3.91 -0.38 10.67
N GLU A 44 5.22 -0.63 10.78
CA GLU A 44 6.05 -1.04 9.65
C GLU A 44 6.19 -2.56 9.62
N VAL A 45 5.67 -3.20 8.60
CA VAL A 45 5.70 -4.65 8.42
C VAL A 45 6.55 -5.05 7.21
N ALA A 46 7.19 -6.20 7.30
CA ALA A 46 7.91 -6.77 6.17
C ALA A 46 6.94 -7.20 5.06
N VAL A 47 7.31 -6.92 3.82
CA VAL A 47 6.61 -7.45 2.65
C VAL A 47 7.03 -8.91 2.47
N PRO A 48 6.08 -9.87 2.50
CA PRO A 48 6.39 -11.29 2.30
C PRO A 48 6.94 -11.54 0.90
N ASP A 49 8.21 -11.97 0.83
CA ASP A 49 8.86 -12.31 -0.45
C ASP A 49 9.86 -13.45 -0.26
N ALA A 50 9.46 -14.64 -0.67
CA ALA A 50 10.29 -15.85 -0.56
C ALA A 50 11.58 -15.80 -1.41
N ARG A 51 11.66 -14.88 -2.39
CA ARG A 51 12.83 -14.73 -3.26
C ARG A 51 14.06 -14.25 -2.49
N LEU A 52 13.86 -13.36 -1.53
CA LEU A 52 14.94 -12.77 -0.75
C LEU A 52 15.75 -13.83 0.03
N ALA A 53 15.06 -14.78 0.68
CA ALA A 53 15.73 -15.85 1.43
C ALA A 53 16.58 -16.76 0.53
N LYS A 54 16.12 -17.02 -0.69
CA LYS A 54 16.88 -17.83 -1.68
C LYS A 54 18.13 -17.08 -2.15
N LEU A 55 18.00 -15.77 -2.45
CA LEU A 55 19.15 -14.93 -2.82
C LEU A 55 20.19 -14.87 -1.68
N ALA A 56 19.74 -14.63 -0.45
CA ALA A 56 20.61 -14.58 0.71
C ALA A 56 21.39 -15.88 0.93
N ARG A 57 20.77 -17.03 0.72
CA ARG A 57 21.42 -18.34 0.83
C ARG A 57 22.53 -18.51 -0.20
N ILE A 58 22.28 -18.12 -1.47
CA ILE A 58 23.26 -18.21 -2.55
C ILE A 58 24.42 -17.23 -2.31
N ALA A 59 24.11 -15.99 -1.97
CA ALA A 59 25.10 -14.95 -1.68
C ALA A 59 25.84 -15.17 -0.34
N LYS A 60 25.39 -16.14 0.49
CA LYS A 60 25.88 -16.39 1.85
C LYS A 60 25.86 -15.13 2.70
N SER A 61 24.77 -14.37 2.61
CA SER A 61 24.58 -13.10 3.27
C SER A 61 24.49 -13.28 4.78
N GLN A 62 25.17 -12.40 5.52
CA GLN A 62 25.15 -12.39 7.00
C GLN A 62 23.83 -11.80 7.54
N SER A 63 23.22 -10.87 6.80
CA SER A 63 21.94 -10.27 7.15
C SER A 63 20.97 -10.31 5.96
N VAL A 64 19.67 -10.37 6.29
CA VAL A 64 18.58 -10.42 5.31
C VAL A 64 17.57 -9.34 5.67
N ILE A 65 17.39 -8.34 4.81
CA ILE A 65 16.55 -7.19 5.09
C ILE A 65 15.40 -7.14 4.09
N PRO A 66 14.15 -7.42 4.51
CA PRO A 66 12.98 -7.39 3.64
C PRO A 66 12.61 -5.95 3.27
N ALA A 67 11.86 -5.81 2.16
CA ALA A 67 11.12 -4.59 1.88
C ALA A 67 10.06 -4.37 2.97
N ARG A 68 9.67 -3.13 3.21
CA ARG A 68 8.72 -2.77 4.26
C ARG A 68 7.58 -1.94 3.70
N MET A 69 6.41 -2.12 4.30
CA MET A 69 5.22 -1.33 4.06
C MET A 69 4.75 -0.71 5.37
N THR A 70 4.35 0.54 5.32
CA THR A 70 3.89 1.29 6.49
C THR A 70 2.37 1.34 6.51
N PHE A 71 1.77 0.92 7.62
CA PHE A 71 0.35 1.10 7.90
C PHE A 71 0.17 2.16 8.99
N VAL A 72 -0.82 3.03 8.81
CA VAL A 72 -1.15 4.10 9.76
C VAL A 72 -2.58 3.88 10.23
N ASP A 73 -2.77 3.73 11.55
CA ASP A 73 -4.12 3.69 12.12
C ASP A 73 -4.72 5.08 12.12
N ILE A 74 -5.74 5.27 11.32
CA ILE A 74 -6.48 6.52 11.25
C ILE A 74 -7.73 6.38 12.12
N ALA A 75 -7.84 7.21 13.16
CA ALA A 75 -8.97 7.19 14.09
C ALA A 75 -10.30 7.22 13.31
N GLY A 76 -11.26 6.40 13.77
CA GLY A 76 -12.49 6.15 13.04
C GLY A 76 -13.28 7.40 12.68
N LEU A 77 -13.83 7.41 11.50
CA LEU A 77 -14.75 8.43 11.01
C LEU A 77 -16.10 8.28 11.71
N VAL A 78 -16.65 9.41 12.17
CA VAL A 78 -18.05 9.52 12.59
C VAL A 78 -18.79 10.25 11.47
N LYS A 79 -20.00 9.82 11.15
CA LYS A 79 -20.90 10.47 10.18
C LYS A 79 -20.98 11.98 10.43
N GLY A 80 -20.77 12.79 9.39
CA GLY A 80 -20.75 14.26 9.51
C GLY A 80 -19.34 14.84 9.74
N ALA A 81 -18.28 14.07 9.59
CA ALA A 81 -16.90 14.54 9.78
C ALA A 81 -16.49 15.65 8.80
N SER A 82 -17.07 15.67 7.61
CA SER A 82 -16.84 16.73 6.61
C SER A 82 -17.40 18.09 7.05
N LYS A 83 -18.39 18.11 7.95
CA LYS A 83 -19.01 19.32 8.50
C LYS A 83 -18.58 19.65 9.93
N GLY A 84 -17.77 18.78 10.54
CA GLY A 84 -17.41 18.84 11.96
C GLY A 84 -16.16 19.65 12.26
N GLU A 85 -16.18 20.31 13.40
CA GLU A 85 -14.99 20.90 14.02
C GLU A 85 -14.17 19.79 14.70
N GLY A 86 -12.85 19.82 14.59
CA GLY A 86 -11.93 19.01 15.39
C GLY A 86 -11.58 17.65 14.79
N LEU A 87 -12.14 16.54 15.30
CA LEU A 87 -11.71 15.17 14.97
C LEU A 87 -11.90 14.81 13.49
N GLY A 88 -12.95 15.31 12.82
CA GLY A 88 -13.17 15.06 11.40
C GLY A 88 -12.09 15.67 10.52
N ASN A 89 -11.66 16.89 10.80
CA ASN A 89 -10.59 17.53 10.06
C ASN A 89 -9.25 16.81 10.24
N GLN A 90 -8.98 16.29 11.45
CA GLN A 90 -7.77 15.51 11.71
C GLN A 90 -7.79 14.17 10.95
N PHE A 91 -8.94 13.49 10.89
CA PHE A 91 -9.13 12.29 10.09
C PHE A 91 -8.80 12.53 8.62
N LEU A 92 -9.38 13.58 8.01
CA LEU A 92 -9.12 13.92 6.62
C LEU A 92 -7.66 14.33 6.37
N ALA A 93 -7.03 15.02 7.31
CA ALA A 93 -5.60 15.37 7.23
C ALA A 93 -4.72 14.12 7.24
N ASN A 94 -5.00 13.17 8.13
CA ASN A 94 -4.25 11.91 8.21
C ASN A 94 -4.38 11.09 6.91
N ILE A 95 -5.59 11.03 6.31
CA ILE A 95 -5.75 10.36 5.00
C ILE A 95 -4.93 11.06 3.91
N ARG A 96 -4.84 12.40 3.90
CA ARG A 96 -4.03 13.12 2.90
C ARG A 96 -2.57 12.71 2.91
N GLU A 97 -2.03 12.34 4.06
CA GLU A 97 -0.63 11.94 4.23
C GLU A 97 -0.34 10.49 3.83
N THR A 98 -1.35 9.72 3.44
CA THR A 98 -1.19 8.33 3.00
C THR A 98 -1.24 8.22 1.48
N ASP A 99 -0.67 7.13 0.94
CA ASP A 99 -0.65 6.85 -0.51
C ASP A 99 -1.84 5.98 -0.95
N ALA A 100 -2.38 5.17 -0.04
CA ALA A 100 -3.55 4.32 -0.26
C ALA A 100 -4.40 4.22 1.02
N ILE A 101 -5.61 3.70 0.88
CA ILE A 101 -6.57 3.48 1.96
C ILE A 101 -6.86 1.98 2.06
N ALA A 102 -6.63 1.38 3.24
CA ALA A 102 -7.14 0.07 3.62
C ALA A 102 -8.45 0.27 4.40
N HIS A 103 -9.57 0.01 3.77
CA HIS A 103 -10.89 0.24 4.33
C HIS A 103 -11.42 -1.06 4.96
N VAL A 104 -11.39 -1.14 6.29
CA VAL A 104 -11.86 -2.31 7.05
C VAL A 104 -13.38 -2.27 7.15
N LEU A 105 -14.01 -3.35 6.69
CA LEU A 105 -15.45 -3.53 6.66
C LEU A 105 -15.85 -4.73 7.52
N ARG A 106 -16.91 -4.57 8.30
CA ARG A 106 -17.48 -5.65 9.09
C ARG A 106 -18.30 -6.57 8.21
N CYS A 107 -17.80 -7.78 8.00
CA CYS A 107 -18.46 -8.83 7.25
C CYS A 107 -18.83 -10.05 8.15
N PHE A 108 -18.93 -9.86 9.46
CA PHE A 108 -19.29 -10.90 10.43
C PHE A 108 -20.51 -10.50 11.27
N GLU A 109 -21.30 -11.48 11.66
CA GLU A 109 -22.39 -11.33 12.62
C GLU A 109 -21.88 -11.68 14.02
N ASP A 110 -22.10 -10.79 14.99
CA ASP A 110 -21.75 -11.02 16.41
C ASP A 110 -22.76 -10.27 17.27
N GLY A 111 -23.57 -11.03 18.02
CA GLY A 111 -24.64 -10.49 18.88
C GLY A 111 -24.11 -9.66 20.06
N ASP A 112 -22.86 -9.86 20.47
CA ASP A 112 -22.22 -9.15 21.57
C ASP A 112 -21.56 -7.85 21.11
N VAL A 113 -21.36 -7.66 19.81
CA VAL A 113 -20.76 -6.47 19.21
C VAL A 113 -21.82 -5.64 18.51
N THR A 114 -22.21 -4.53 19.11
CA THR A 114 -23.20 -3.62 18.53
C THR A 114 -22.66 -2.94 17.26
N HIS A 115 -23.39 -3.06 16.14
CA HIS A 115 -23.13 -2.28 14.93
C HIS A 115 -23.67 -0.86 15.09
N VAL A 116 -22.94 0.15 14.57
CA VAL A 116 -23.29 1.57 14.70
C VAL A 116 -24.67 1.87 14.06
N GLU A 117 -24.97 1.23 12.94
CA GLU A 117 -26.25 1.39 12.21
C GLU A 117 -27.28 0.31 12.56
N GLY A 118 -27.00 -0.55 13.56
CA GLY A 118 -27.92 -1.60 14.04
C GLY A 118 -28.08 -2.80 13.09
N ARG A 119 -27.35 -2.85 11.98
CA ARG A 119 -27.33 -3.97 11.00
C ARG A 119 -25.93 -4.08 10.38
N VAL A 120 -25.56 -5.27 9.93
CA VAL A 120 -24.32 -5.49 9.18
C VAL A 120 -24.61 -5.31 7.69
N ASP A 121 -24.14 -4.21 7.10
CA ASP A 121 -24.13 -3.98 5.66
C ASP A 121 -22.82 -3.31 5.22
N PRO A 122 -21.78 -4.12 4.88
CA PRO A 122 -20.48 -3.59 4.57
C PRO A 122 -20.44 -2.70 3.31
N VAL A 123 -21.36 -2.87 2.37
CA VAL A 123 -21.45 -2.03 1.17
C VAL A 123 -21.98 -0.64 1.53
N GLU A 124 -22.97 -0.55 2.42
CA GLU A 124 -23.49 0.73 2.91
C GLU A 124 -22.48 1.43 3.83
N ASP A 125 -21.76 0.67 4.66
CA ASP A 125 -20.67 1.18 5.48
C ASP A 125 -19.56 1.79 4.61
N ALA A 126 -19.20 1.13 3.51
CA ALA A 126 -18.21 1.65 2.56
C ALA A 126 -18.73 2.94 1.90
N ALA A 127 -19.97 2.98 1.48
CA ALA A 127 -20.58 4.17 0.88
C ALA A 127 -20.63 5.36 1.84
N THR A 128 -20.81 5.11 3.13
CA THR A 128 -20.83 6.16 4.17
C THR A 128 -19.48 6.89 4.23
N ILE A 129 -18.37 6.16 4.33
CA ILE A 129 -17.02 6.76 4.37
C ILE A 129 -16.70 7.42 3.02
N GLU A 130 -16.99 6.77 1.91
CA GLU A 130 -16.74 7.32 0.57
C GLU A 130 -17.46 8.67 0.39
N THR A 131 -18.73 8.77 0.83
CA THR A 131 -19.51 10.01 0.75
C THR A 131 -18.84 11.15 1.53
N GLU A 132 -18.35 10.89 2.74
CA GLU A 132 -17.66 11.92 3.52
C GLU A 132 -16.35 12.39 2.85
N LEU A 133 -15.61 11.47 2.23
CA LEU A 133 -14.40 11.82 1.47
C LEU A 133 -14.74 12.63 0.21
N MET A 134 -15.80 12.27 -0.51
CA MET A 134 -16.27 13.02 -1.69
C MET A 134 -16.72 14.43 -1.33
N LEU A 135 -17.45 14.60 -0.23
CA LEU A 135 -17.86 15.92 0.26
C LEU A 135 -16.68 16.81 0.64
N ALA A 136 -15.66 16.22 1.29
CA ALA A 136 -14.43 16.94 1.62
C ALA A 136 -13.65 17.37 0.38
N ASP A 137 -13.60 16.52 -0.64
CA ASP A 137 -12.97 16.85 -1.92
C ASP A 137 -13.74 17.95 -2.65
N LEU A 138 -15.08 17.92 -2.70
CA LEU A 138 -15.90 18.96 -3.30
C LEU A 138 -15.64 20.31 -2.64
N GLU A 139 -15.62 20.39 -1.32
CA GLU A 139 -15.30 21.61 -0.59
C GLU A 139 -13.89 22.14 -0.94
N SER A 140 -12.91 21.23 -1.02
CA SER A 140 -11.53 21.58 -1.42
C SER A 140 -11.47 22.11 -2.84
N ILE A 141 -12.18 21.47 -3.79
CA ILE A 141 -12.23 21.84 -5.20
C ILE A 141 -12.85 23.24 -5.34
N GLU A 142 -13.98 23.50 -4.70
CA GLU A 142 -14.64 24.81 -4.75
C GLU A 142 -13.72 25.94 -4.29
N LYS A 143 -13.05 25.76 -3.15
CA LYS A 143 -12.07 26.73 -2.64
C LYS A 143 -10.91 26.98 -3.62
N ARG A 144 -10.39 25.90 -4.22
CA ARG A 144 -9.28 26.01 -5.19
C ARG A 144 -9.72 26.70 -6.48
N LEU A 145 -10.88 26.39 -7.01
CA LEU A 145 -11.42 27.05 -8.20
C LEU A 145 -11.57 28.56 -7.99
N GLN A 146 -12.07 29.00 -6.82
CA GLN A 146 -12.15 30.42 -6.48
C GLN A 146 -10.77 31.08 -6.43
N ASN A 147 -9.77 30.42 -5.89
CA ASN A 147 -8.42 30.96 -5.72
C ASN A 147 -7.67 31.13 -7.05
N ILE A 148 -7.91 30.27 -8.05
CA ILE A 148 -7.18 30.32 -9.33
C ILE A 148 -7.83 31.22 -10.39
N VAL A 149 -9.05 31.73 -10.16
CA VAL A 149 -9.83 32.53 -11.14
C VAL A 149 -9.01 33.66 -11.79
N ARG A 150 -8.20 34.39 -11.02
CA ARG A 150 -7.40 35.50 -11.53
C ARG A 150 -6.31 35.02 -12.47
N LYS A 151 -5.62 33.91 -12.15
CA LYS A 151 -4.57 33.32 -12.99
C LYS A 151 -5.15 32.73 -14.28
N VAL A 152 -6.29 32.07 -14.19
CA VAL A 152 -7.05 31.55 -15.34
C VAL A 152 -7.41 32.69 -16.30
N ARG A 153 -7.97 33.79 -15.80
CA ARG A 153 -8.30 34.98 -16.61
C ARG A 153 -7.06 35.63 -17.23
N GLY A 154 -5.91 35.51 -16.59
CA GLY A 154 -4.62 35.96 -17.08
C GLY A 154 -3.98 35.05 -18.16
N GLY A 155 -4.61 33.89 -18.45
CA GLY A 155 -4.11 32.95 -19.46
C GLY A 155 -2.95 32.07 -18.97
N ASP A 156 -2.75 31.93 -17.66
CA ASP A 156 -1.73 31.07 -17.10
C ASP A 156 -2.01 29.60 -17.45
N LYS A 157 -1.08 28.94 -18.11
CA LYS A 157 -1.26 27.59 -18.65
C LYS A 157 -1.44 26.53 -17.55
N GLU A 158 -0.70 26.65 -16.43
CA GLU A 158 -0.83 25.72 -15.32
C GLU A 158 -2.20 25.88 -14.63
N ALA A 159 -2.65 27.14 -14.44
CA ALA A 159 -3.95 27.40 -13.84
C ALA A 159 -5.10 26.92 -14.73
N LEU A 160 -4.99 27.04 -16.05
CA LEU A 160 -5.98 26.51 -17.01
C LEU A 160 -6.06 24.98 -16.95
N LEU A 161 -4.92 24.30 -16.90
CA LEU A 161 -4.88 22.85 -16.74
C LEU A 161 -5.50 22.43 -15.39
N GLN A 162 -5.11 23.10 -14.30
CA GLN A 162 -5.63 22.82 -12.97
C GLN A 162 -7.14 23.05 -12.90
N GLU A 163 -7.66 24.14 -13.48
CA GLU A 163 -9.09 24.42 -13.55
C GLU A 163 -9.84 23.29 -14.26
N ARG A 164 -9.34 22.84 -15.40
CA ARG A 164 -9.95 21.76 -16.17
C ARG A 164 -10.00 20.46 -15.37
N LEU A 165 -8.88 20.06 -14.75
CA LEU A 165 -8.81 18.84 -13.94
C LEU A 165 -9.72 18.91 -12.71
N LEU A 166 -9.77 20.06 -12.01
CA LEU A 166 -10.68 20.28 -10.88
C LEU A 166 -12.16 20.17 -11.30
N LYS A 167 -12.54 20.73 -12.45
CA LYS A 167 -13.90 20.61 -12.98
C LYS A 167 -14.28 19.19 -13.38
N VAL A 168 -13.33 18.42 -13.94
CA VAL A 168 -13.56 17.02 -14.25
C VAL A 168 -13.77 16.21 -12.98
N ALA A 169 -12.94 16.43 -11.94
CA ALA A 169 -13.12 15.81 -10.64
C ALA A 169 -14.47 16.21 -10.00
N GLN A 170 -14.82 17.50 -10.02
CA GLN A 170 -16.07 17.99 -9.49
C GLN A 170 -17.29 17.30 -10.12
N ALA A 171 -17.30 17.18 -11.44
CA ALA A 171 -18.41 16.53 -12.15
C ALA A 171 -18.56 15.05 -11.77
N ALA A 172 -17.45 14.32 -11.59
CA ALA A 172 -17.49 12.93 -11.14
C ALA A 172 -18.05 12.81 -9.71
N LEU A 173 -17.55 13.65 -8.80
CA LEU A 173 -17.99 13.65 -7.40
C LEU A 173 -19.48 14.04 -7.24
N GLU A 174 -19.94 15.05 -7.99
CA GLU A 174 -21.36 15.46 -8.03
C GLU A 174 -22.28 14.36 -8.61
N ALA A 175 -21.74 13.50 -9.48
CA ALA A 175 -22.42 12.32 -9.99
C ALA A 175 -22.37 11.11 -9.02
N GLY A 176 -21.72 11.26 -7.84
CA GLY A 176 -21.57 10.19 -6.86
C GLY A 176 -20.43 9.21 -7.16
N HIS A 177 -19.48 9.59 -8.01
CA HIS A 177 -18.34 8.76 -8.36
C HIS A 177 -17.05 9.34 -7.77
N PRO A 178 -16.21 8.52 -7.09
CA PRO A 178 -14.95 8.96 -6.54
C PRO A 178 -13.95 9.35 -7.64
N ALA A 179 -13.06 10.29 -7.34
CA ALA A 179 -12.11 10.84 -8.32
C ALA A 179 -11.20 9.77 -8.96
N ARG A 180 -10.93 8.64 -8.28
CA ARG A 180 -10.13 7.52 -8.82
C ARG A 180 -10.77 6.83 -10.04
N THR A 181 -12.08 7.00 -10.26
CA THR A 181 -12.78 6.42 -11.41
C THR A 181 -12.68 7.29 -12.67
N VAL A 182 -12.09 8.48 -12.56
CA VAL A 182 -11.89 9.38 -13.69
C VAL A 182 -10.72 8.90 -14.53
N ASP A 183 -10.93 8.74 -15.83
CA ASP A 183 -9.86 8.41 -16.77
C ASP A 183 -9.00 9.65 -17.05
N ILE A 184 -7.71 9.56 -16.70
CA ILE A 184 -6.73 10.63 -16.83
C ILE A 184 -5.58 10.13 -17.70
N SER A 185 -5.21 10.90 -18.73
CA SER A 185 -4.09 10.58 -19.59
C SER A 185 -2.76 10.56 -18.83
N ASP A 186 -1.78 9.79 -19.31
CA ASP A 186 -0.45 9.71 -18.70
C ASP A 186 0.25 11.06 -18.63
N GLU A 187 0.03 11.93 -19.64
CA GLU A 187 0.60 13.28 -19.69
C GLU A 187 0.07 14.18 -18.57
N GLU A 188 -1.17 13.95 -18.13
CA GLU A 188 -1.85 14.74 -17.10
C GLU A 188 -1.78 14.10 -15.72
N ARG A 189 -1.37 12.84 -15.63
CA ARG A 189 -1.30 12.07 -14.38
C ARG A 189 -0.58 12.84 -13.28
N LYS A 190 0.59 13.39 -13.57
CA LYS A 190 1.35 14.17 -12.59
C LYS A 190 0.59 15.40 -12.07
N ALA A 191 -0.10 16.11 -12.95
CA ALA A 191 -0.90 17.28 -12.56
C ALA A 191 -2.14 16.88 -11.76
N TRP A 192 -2.74 15.73 -12.10
CA TRP A 192 -3.84 15.14 -11.33
C TRP A 192 -3.42 14.74 -9.92
N ASP A 193 -2.31 14.03 -9.77
CA ASP A 193 -1.78 13.60 -8.47
C ASP A 193 -1.44 14.80 -7.57
N MET A 194 -0.99 15.91 -8.15
CA MET A 194 -0.76 17.16 -7.42
C MET A 194 -2.05 17.79 -6.85
N LEU A 195 -3.23 17.40 -7.31
CA LEU A 195 -4.49 17.83 -6.70
C LEU A 195 -4.69 17.22 -5.32
N GLN A 196 -4.06 16.07 -5.03
CA GLN A 196 -4.13 15.37 -3.75
C GLN A 196 -5.57 15.20 -3.23
N LEU A 197 -6.47 14.80 -4.13
CA LEU A 197 -7.84 14.50 -3.77
C LEU A 197 -7.87 13.21 -2.92
N LEU A 198 -8.70 13.20 -1.89
CA LEU A 198 -8.84 12.04 -1.01
C LEU A 198 -9.39 10.83 -1.76
N THR A 199 -10.39 11.07 -2.61
CA THR A 199 -11.06 10.03 -3.39
C THR A 199 -10.29 9.61 -4.65
N SER A 200 -9.16 10.25 -4.98
CA SER A 200 -8.25 9.79 -6.03
C SER A 200 -7.31 8.68 -5.55
N LYS A 201 -7.20 8.48 -4.24
CA LYS A 201 -6.33 7.45 -3.66
C LYS A 201 -6.86 6.05 -3.97
N PRO A 202 -5.96 5.08 -4.24
CA PRO A 202 -6.33 3.68 -4.36
C PRO A 202 -6.94 3.16 -3.05
N VAL A 203 -7.96 2.29 -3.15
CA VAL A 203 -8.65 1.70 -2.01
C VAL A 203 -8.54 0.18 -2.05
N LEU A 204 -8.17 -0.41 -0.90
CA LEU A 204 -8.22 -1.84 -0.63
C LEU A 204 -9.32 -2.08 0.40
N TYR A 205 -10.38 -2.76 0.03
CA TYR A 205 -11.43 -3.17 0.95
C TYR A 205 -11.00 -4.41 1.72
N VAL A 206 -10.98 -4.30 3.04
CA VAL A 206 -10.59 -5.39 3.95
C VAL A 206 -11.84 -5.96 4.59
N CYS A 207 -12.30 -7.10 4.07
CA CYS A 207 -13.49 -7.81 4.55
C CYS A 207 -13.13 -8.60 5.80
N ASN A 208 -13.46 -8.07 6.98
CA ASN A 208 -13.25 -8.77 8.24
C ASN A 208 -14.41 -9.71 8.51
N VAL A 209 -14.15 -11.02 8.42
CA VAL A 209 -15.13 -12.11 8.60
C VAL A 209 -14.92 -12.85 9.91
N ALA A 210 -15.85 -13.76 10.27
CA ALA A 210 -15.68 -14.68 11.38
C ALA A 210 -14.54 -15.68 11.12
N GLU A 211 -14.06 -16.36 12.16
CA GLU A 211 -12.90 -17.26 12.08
C GLU A 211 -13.14 -18.42 11.12
N ASP A 212 -14.30 -19.05 11.19
CA ASP A 212 -14.71 -20.17 10.32
C ASP A 212 -14.96 -19.77 8.85
N GLU A 213 -15.05 -18.48 8.57
CA GLU A 213 -15.24 -17.92 7.23
C GLU A 213 -13.94 -17.39 6.60
N ALA A 214 -12.82 -17.37 7.34
CA ALA A 214 -11.57 -16.75 6.91
C ALA A 214 -10.98 -17.35 5.62
N ALA A 215 -11.19 -18.64 5.38
CA ALA A 215 -10.69 -19.34 4.20
C ALA A 215 -11.50 -19.06 2.92
N LYS A 216 -12.83 -18.89 3.04
CA LYS A 216 -13.74 -18.84 1.90
C LYS A 216 -14.51 -17.53 1.77
N GLY A 217 -14.55 -16.71 2.82
CA GLY A 217 -15.44 -15.57 2.90
C GLY A 217 -16.90 -15.96 3.14
N ASN A 218 -17.79 -15.00 2.94
CA ASN A 218 -19.23 -15.16 3.10
C ASN A 218 -19.99 -14.23 2.15
N ALA A 219 -21.32 -14.26 2.21
CA ALA A 219 -22.18 -13.43 1.34
C ALA A 219 -21.92 -11.92 1.48
N HIS A 220 -21.48 -11.45 2.65
CA HIS A 220 -21.11 -10.04 2.85
C HIS A 220 -19.80 -9.70 2.13
N SER A 221 -18.76 -10.53 2.28
CA SER A 221 -17.47 -10.34 1.60
C SER A 221 -17.62 -10.45 0.08
N ASP A 222 -18.50 -11.34 -0.44
CA ASP A 222 -18.77 -11.47 -1.86
C ASP A 222 -19.41 -10.20 -2.45
N ARG A 223 -20.33 -9.57 -1.72
CA ARG A 223 -20.94 -8.28 -2.11
C ARG A 223 -19.89 -7.16 -2.16
N VAL A 224 -18.96 -7.13 -1.20
CA VAL A 224 -17.86 -6.16 -1.18
C VAL A 224 -16.91 -6.40 -2.34
N THR A 225 -16.54 -7.65 -2.61
CA THR A 225 -15.67 -8.00 -3.75
C THR A 225 -16.26 -7.54 -5.07
N LYS A 226 -17.57 -7.82 -5.28
CA LYS A 226 -18.27 -7.33 -6.47
C LYS A 226 -18.26 -5.81 -6.59
N MET A 227 -18.52 -5.10 -5.49
CA MET A 227 -18.47 -3.63 -5.45
C MET A 227 -17.05 -3.12 -5.77
N ALA A 228 -16.02 -3.76 -5.23
CA ALA A 228 -14.63 -3.42 -5.48
C ALA A 228 -14.27 -3.57 -6.97
N ASP A 229 -14.64 -4.68 -7.58
CA ASP A 229 -14.42 -4.95 -9.01
C ASP A 229 -15.09 -3.90 -9.90
N GLU A 230 -16.33 -3.51 -9.58
CA GLU A 230 -17.08 -2.47 -10.31
C GLU A 230 -16.42 -1.08 -10.22
N GLN A 231 -15.67 -0.82 -9.15
CA GLN A 231 -14.95 0.44 -8.92
C GLN A 231 -13.48 0.41 -9.35
N GLY A 232 -12.97 -0.73 -9.86
CA GLY A 232 -11.56 -0.92 -10.14
C GLY A 232 -10.69 -0.88 -8.87
N ALA A 233 -11.28 -1.20 -7.70
CA ALA A 233 -10.60 -1.33 -6.42
C ALA A 233 -10.25 -2.80 -6.13
N ALA A 234 -9.43 -3.03 -5.11
CA ALA A 234 -9.09 -4.38 -4.65
C ALA A 234 -9.86 -4.75 -3.37
N SER A 235 -10.04 -6.05 -3.13
CA SER A 235 -10.57 -6.57 -1.87
C SER A 235 -9.74 -7.73 -1.33
N VAL A 236 -9.76 -7.92 -0.02
CA VAL A 236 -9.12 -9.04 0.67
C VAL A 236 -10.02 -9.50 1.82
N VAL A 237 -10.13 -10.82 2.00
CA VAL A 237 -10.87 -11.43 3.10
C VAL A 237 -9.88 -11.82 4.20
N ILE A 238 -10.13 -11.38 5.43
CA ILE A 238 -9.34 -11.71 6.61
C ILE A 238 -10.25 -11.98 7.81
N SER A 239 -9.73 -12.65 8.85
CA SER A 239 -10.32 -12.61 10.17
C SER A 239 -9.34 -11.91 11.13
N ALA A 240 -9.68 -10.73 11.60
CA ALA A 240 -8.82 -9.96 12.49
C ALA A 240 -8.52 -10.71 13.80
N ARG A 241 -9.42 -11.59 14.26
CA ARG A 241 -9.19 -12.45 15.43
C ARG A 241 -8.10 -13.49 15.16
N ILE A 242 -8.16 -14.18 14.01
CA ILE A 242 -7.12 -15.14 13.61
C ILE A 242 -5.76 -14.42 13.52
N GLU A 243 -5.71 -13.25 12.91
CA GLU A 243 -4.46 -12.48 12.79
C GLU A 243 -3.90 -12.07 14.16
N GLU A 244 -4.78 -11.71 15.09
CA GLU A 244 -4.36 -11.38 16.46
C GLU A 244 -3.78 -12.61 17.17
N GLU A 245 -4.37 -13.80 17.01
CA GLU A 245 -3.85 -15.04 17.58
C GLU A 245 -2.52 -15.43 16.97
N ILE A 246 -2.42 -15.45 15.63
CA ILE A 246 -1.18 -15.78 14.91
C ILE A 246 -0.03 -14.84 15.32
N SER A 247 -0.32 -13.56 15.52
CA SER A 247 0.70 -12.57 15.90
C SER A 247 1.36 -12.83 17.27
N GLN A 248 0.83 -13.77 18.06
CA GLN A 248 1.31 -14.14 19.39
C GLN A 248 2.06 -15.49 19.40
N LEU A 249 1.99 -16.23 18.30
CA LEU A 249 2.60 -17.56 18.16
C LEU A 249 4.01 -17.46 17.60
N ASP A 250 4.83 -18.46 17.86
CA ASP A 250 6.07 -18.61 17.14
C ASP A 250 5.82 -19.10 15.68
N PRO A 251 6.80 -19.02 14.77
CA PRO A 251 6.58 -19.37 13.37
C PRO A 251 6.12 -20.82 13.12
N GLU A 252 6.54 -21.78 13.94
CA GLU A 252 6.15 -23.18 13.78
C GLU A 252 4.70 -23.39 14.28
N GLU A 253 4.37 -22.81 15.41
CA GLU A 253 3.00 -22.82 15.97
C GLU A 253 2.03 -22.07 15.05
N ALA A 254 2.45 -20.92 14.48
CA ALA A 254 1.64 -20.16 13.53
C ALA A 254 1.31 -20.98 12.27
N GLN A 255 2.28 -21.71 11.73
CA GLN A 255 2.05 -22.57 10.56
C GLN A 255 1.08 -23.72 10.89
N MET A 256 1.25 -24.36 12.03
CA MET A 256 0.34 -25.42 12.46
C MET A 256 -1.09 -24.91 12.63
N PHE A 257 -1.25 -23.70 13.20
CA PHE A 257 -2.56 -23.06 13.36
C PHE A 257 -3.22 -22.75 12.02
N LEU A 258 -2.45 -22.22 11.05
CA LEU A 258 -2.94 -21.96 9.69
C LEU A 258 -3.39 -23.25 9.00
N ASP A 259 -2.61 -24.31 9.11
CA ASP A 259 -2.93 -25.61 8.51
C ASP A 259 -4.23 -26.20 9.12
N GLU A 260 -4.43 -26.08 10.44
CA GLU A 260 -5.67 -26.51 11.15
C GLU A 260 -6.89 -25.71 10.69
N MET A 261 -6.73 -24.41 10.44
CA MET A 261 -7.79 -23.55 9.95
C MET A 261 -8.03 -23.67 8.43
N GLY A 262 -7.21 -24.47 7.72
CA GLY A 262 -7.28 -24.62 6.27
C GLY A 262 -6.86 -23.38 5.49
N LEU A 263 -5.97 -22.58 6.08
CA LEU A 263 -5.40 -21.36 5.49
C LEU A 263 -4.00 -21.64 4.96
N GLU A 264 -3.73 -21.27 3.72
CA GLU A 264 -2.40 -21.41 3.11
C GLU A 264 -1.38 -20.39 3.64
N GLU A 265 -1.88 -19.23 4.07
CA GLU A 265 -1.07 -18.12 4.58
C GLU A 265 -1.88 -17.22 5.51
N ALA A 266 -1.21 -16.41 6.31
CA ALA A 266 -1.83 -15.38 7.14
C ALA A 266 -2.58 -14.34 6.30
N GLY A 267 -3.72 -13.85 6.80
CA GLY A 267 -4.48 -12.80 6.14
C GLY A 267 -3.71 -11.49 6.06
N LEU A 268 -2.85 -11.20 7.05
CA LEU A 268 -1.95 -10.05 7.03
C LEU A 268 -0.98 -10.11 5.84
N ASP A 269 -0.45 -11.27 5.50
CA ASP A 269 0.44 -11.43 4.35
C ASP A 269 -0.30 -11.14 3.04
N ARG A 270 -1.57 -11.60 2.94
CA ARG A 270 -2.45 -11.26 1.80
C ARG A 270 -2.74 -9.76 1.74
N LEU A 271 -3.05 -9.15 2.89
CA LEU A 271 -3.29 -7.70 3.00
C LEU A 271 -2.09 -6.88 2.55
N ILE A 272 -0.89 -7.21 3.04
CA ILE A 272 0.35 -6.53 2.69
C ILE A 272 0.63 -6.67 1.19
N ARG A 273 0.48 -7.86 0.64
CA ARG A 273 0.68 -8.13 -0.78
C ARG A 273 -0.33 -7.40 -1.67
N ALA A 274 -1.62 -7.41 -1.27
CA ALA A 274 -2.66 -6.67 -1.97
C ALA A 274 -2.41 -5.16 -1.96
N GLY A 275 -2.00 -4.59 -0.82
CA GLY A 275 -1.61 -3.19 -0.71
C GLY A 275 -0.41 -2.83 -1.57
N TYR A 276 0.57 -3.73 -1.64
CA TYR A 276 1.76 -3.57 -2.47
C TYR A 276 1.41 -3.52 -3.97
N GLN A 277 0.53 -4.42 -4.41
CA GLN A 277 0.03 -4.45 -5.79
C GLN A 277 -0.85 -3.24 -6.12
N LEU A 278 -1.72 -2.84 -5.18
CA LEU A 278 -2.61 -1.68 -5.33
C LEU A 278 -1.85 -0.38 -5.59
N LEU A 279 -0.69 -0.23 -4.97
CA LEU A 279 0.20 0.93 -5.13
C LEU A 279 1.15 0.81 -6.34
N ASP A 280 0.96 -0.19 -7.20
CA ASP A 280 1.82 -0.47 -8.35
C ASP A 280 3.31 -0.55 -7.96
N LEU A 281 3.58 -1.18 -6.82
CA LEU A 281 4.93 -1.39 -6.33
C LEU A 281 5.54 -2.66 -6.87
N GLN A 282 6.86 -2.67 -6.93
CA GLN A 282 7.66 -3.83 -7.26
C GLN A 282 8.96 -3.83 -6.45
N THR A 283 9.61 -4.99 -6.44
CA THR A 283 10.82 -5.21 -5.65
C THR A 283 12.01 -5.48 -6.55
N PHE A 284 13.12 -4.79 -6.31
CA PHE A 284 14.43 -5.22 -6.76
C PHE A 284 15.29 -5.63 -5.57
N PHE A 285 16.36 -6.35 -5.81
CA PHE A 285 17.23 -6.88 -4.78
C PHE A 285 18.66 -6.39 -4.94
N THR A 286 19.35 -6.27 -3.82
CA THR A 286 20.81 -6.26 -3.75
C THR A 286 21.23 -7.49 -2.95
N ALA A 287 22.24 -8.22 -3.43
CA ALA A 287 22.68 -9.44 -2.77
C ALA A 287 24.21 -9.49 -2.73
N GLY A 288 24.77 -9.67 -1.54
CA GLY A 288 26.19 -9.79 -1.31
C GLY A 288 26.50 -10.48 0.03
N PRO A 289 27.77 -10.75 0.33
CA PRO A 289 28.16 -11.49 1.56
C PRO A 289 27.77 -10.80 2.86
N LYS A 290 27.71 -9.47 2.87
CA LYS A 290 27.30 -8.72 4.07
C LYS A 290 25.80 -8.71 4.25
N GLU A 291 25.06 -8.48 3.17
CA GLU A 291 23.63 -8.22 3.20
C GLU A 291 22.96 -8.69 1.90
N ALA A 292 21.76 -9.30 2.04
CA ALA A 292 20.78 -9.39 0.98
C ALA A 292 19.58 -8.53 1.38
N ARG A 293 19.17 -7.64 0.47
CA ARG A 293 18.09 -6.69 0.77
C ARG A 293 17.11 -6.54 -0.38
N ALA A 294 15.85 -6.46 -0.02
CA ALA A 294 14.75 -6.12 -0.91
C ALA A 294 14.44 -4.62 -0.83
N TRP A 295 14.25 -4.00 -1.99
CA TRP A 295 14.01 -2.58 -2.13
C TRP A 295 12.70 -2.34 -2.88
N THR A 296 11.87 -1.45 -2.35
CA THR A 296 10.58 -1.09 -2.95
C THR A 296 10.72 0.07 -3.90
N ILE A 297 10.18 -0.09 -5.10
CA ILE A 297 10.06 0.98 -6.11
C ILE A 297 8.68 0.90 -6.78
N ALA A 298 8.22 2.00 -7.35
CA ALA A 298 7.06 1.97 -8.24
C ALA A 298 7.41 1.29 -9.57
N LYS A 299 6.46 0.62 -10.19
CA LYS A 299 6.62 0.09 -11.56
C LYS A 299 6.97 1.23 -12.52
N GLY A 300 7.83 0.94 -13.48
CA GLY A 300 8.32 1.94 -14.43
C GLY A 300 9.50 2.80 -13.93
N THR A 301 9.97 2.57 -12.70
CA THR A 301 11.13 3.29 -12.15
C THR A 301 12.40 3.01 -12.94
N LEU A 302 13.10 4.08 -13.32
CA LEU A 302 14.39 3.98 -14.03
C LEU A 302 15.55 3.66 -13.05
N ALA A 303 16.60 3.03 -13.58
CA ALA A 303 17.76 2.61 -12.79
C ALA A 303 18.40 3.71 -11.92
N PRO A 304 18.57 4.97 -12.36
CA PRO A 304 19.08 6.03 -11.49
C PRO A 304 18.19 6.31 -10.27
N ALA A 305 16.86 6.37 -10.49
CA ALA A 305 15.91 6.60 -9.40
C ALA A 305 15.86 5.40 -8.43
N ALA A 306 15.96 4.17 -8.95
CA ALA A 306 16.08 2.97 -8.12
C ALA A 306 17.37 3.01 -7.26
N ALA A 307 18.50 3.45 -7.83
CA ALA A 307 19.74 3.67 -7.06
C ALA A 307 19.54 4.73 -5.95
N GLY A 308 18.73 5.76 -6.25
CA GLY A 308 18.36 6.81 -5.29
C GLY A 308 17.60 6.32 -4.06
N VAL A 309 16.86 5.22 -4.19
CA VAL A 309 16.17 4.57 -3.05
C VAL A 309 17.17 4.01 -2.05
N ILE A 310 18.35 3.56 -2.52
CA ILE A 310 19.43 3.09 -1.65
C ILE A 310 20.11 4.28 -0.97
N HIS A 311 20.55 5.26 -1.77
CA HIS A 311 21.16 6.49 -1.28
C HIS A 311 21.09 7.59 -2.34
N GLY A 312 20.78 8.83 -1.95
CA GLY A 312 20.66 9.94 -2.90
C GLY A 312 21.93 10.23 -3.72
N ASP A 313 23.12 9.90 -3.20
CA ASP A 313 24.37 10.06 -3.95
C ASP A 313 24.51 9.02 -5.06
N PHE A 314 23.89 7.84 -4.92
CA PHE A 314 23.90 6.83 -5.96
C PHE A 314 23.08 7.28 -7.19
N GLU A 315 22.00 8.01 -6.97
CA GLU A 315 21.21 8.61 -8.06
C GLU A 315 22.02 9.69 -8.78
N LYS A 316 22.61 10.63 -8.02
CA LYS A 316 23.39 11.75 -8.57
C LYS A 316 24.63 11.30 -9.32
N GLY A 317 25.35 10.32 -8.74
CA GLY A 317 26.57 9.76 -9.29
C GLY A 317 26.36 8.55 -10.21
N PHE A 318 25.13 8.20 -10.59
CA PHE A 318 24.81 7.00 -11.33
C PHE A 318 25.62 6.87 -12.63
N ILE A 319 26.33 5.75 -12.77
CA ILE A 319 27.10 5.41 -13.98
C ILE A 319 26.33 4.31 -14.76
N ARG A 320 26.11 3.16 -14.13
CA ARG A 320 25.37 2.02 -14.70
C ARG A 320 24.90 1.08 -13.60
N ALA A 321 23.96 0.19 -13.93
CA ALA A 321 23.53 -0.91 -13.11
C ALA A 321 24.03 -2.24 -13.72
N GLU A 322 24.73 -3.05 -12.96
CA GLU A 322 24.98 -4.45 -13.29
C GLU A 322 23.75 -5.23 -12.82
N THR A 323 23.03 -5.83 -13.79
CA THR A 323 21.69 -6.37 -13.61
C THR A 323 21.66 -7.84 -13.94
N ILE A 324 21.16 -8.67 -13.02
CA ILE A 324 20.91 -10.09 -13.21
C ILE A 324 19.44 -10.36 -12.91
N ALA A 325 18.73 -11.05 -13.79
CA ALA A 325 17.37 -11.49 -13.49
C ALA A 325 17.37 -12.49 -12.32
N TYR A 326 16.35 -12.47 -11.46
CA TYR A 326 16.24 -13.39 -10.32
C TYR A 326 16.46 -14.86 -10.70
N ASP A 327 15.79 -15.32 -11.74
CA ASP A 327 15.88 -16.72 -12.17
C ASP A 327 17.29 -17.08 -12.67
N ASP A 328 17.95 -16.18 -13.39
CA ASP A 328 19.34 -16.37 -13.82
C ASP A 328 20.30 -16.37 -12.61
N TYR A 329 20.05 -15.53 -11.61
CA TYR A 329 20.86 -15.52 -10.38
C TYR A 329 20.80 -16.88 -9.65
N LEU A 330 19.60 -17.46 -9.57
CA LEU A 330 19.42 -18.79 -8.98
C LEU A 330 20.04 -19.90 -9.84
N ALA A 331 19.76 -19.89 -11.15
CA ALA A 331 20.19 -20.95 -12.07
C ALA A 331 21.71 -21.07 -12.16
N TYR A 332 22.41 -19.95 -12.09
CA TYR A 332 23.87 -19.92 -12.20
C TYR A 332 24.61 -19.78 -10.85
N GLY A 333 23.89 -19.91 -9.73
CA GLY A 333 24.50 -19.96 -8.40
C GLY A 333 25.09 -18.65 -7.90
N GLY A 334 24.53 -17.53 -8.36
CA GLY A 334 24.89 -16.18 -7.89
C GLY A 334 25.57 -15.30 -8.93
N GLU A 335 26.10 -14.18 -8.48
CA GLU A 335 26.65 -13.14 -9.35
C GLU A 335 27.79 -13.63 -10.25
N ALA A 336 28.77 -14.36 -9.69
CA ALA A 336 29.93 -14.85 -10.45
C ALA A 336 29.49 -15.82 -11.57
N GLY A 337 28.65 -16.81 -11.24
CA GLY A 337 28.18 -17.78 -12.22
C GLY A 337 27.30 -17.15 -13.31
N ALA A 338 26.45 -16.20 -12.93
CA ALA A 338 25.63 -15.46 -13.90
C ALA A 338 26.51 -14.60 -14.84
N LYS A 339 27.58 -13.98 -14.30
CA LYS A 339 28.54 -13.22 -15.10
C LYS A 339 29.30 -14.13 -16.10
N ASP A 340 29.81 -15.26 -15.64
CA ASP A 340 30.53 -16.23 -16.50
C ASP A 340 29.61 -16.78 -17.59
N ALA A 341 28.33 -16.96 -17.33
CA ALA A 341 27.31 -17.38 -18.27
C ALA A 341 26.79 -16.26 -19.20
N GLY A 342 27.31 -15.02 -19.06
CA GLY A 342 26.89 -13.87 -19.88
C GLY A 342 25.48 -13.37 -19.55
N LYS A 343 24.98 -13.65 -18.33
CA LYS A 343 23.63 -13.26 -17.86
C LYS A 343 23.62 -11.96 -17.07
N MET A 344 24.78 -11.44 -16.70
CA MET A 344 24.91 -10.10 -16.12
C MET A 344 24.92 -9.07 -17.24
N ARG A 345 23.95 -8.17 -17.23
CA ARG A 345 23.80 -7.07 -18.19
C ARG A 345 24.30 -5.78 -17.57
N ALA A 346 24.90 -4.92 -18.37
CA ALA A 346 25.26 -3.56 -17.98
C ALA A 346 24.17 -2.61 -18.52
N GLU A 347 23.35 -2.07 -17.63
CA GLU A 347 22.21 -1.23 -17.98
C GLU A 347 22.49 0.25 -17.68
N GLY A 348 22.11 1.13 -18.61
CA GLY A 348 22.30 2.56 -18.50
C GLY A 348 21.13 3.30 -17.84
N LYS A 349 21.16 4.64 -17.92
CA LYS A 349 20.17 5.53 -17.27
C LYS A 349 18.73 5.34 -17.75
N GLY A 350 18.52 4.84 -18.95
CA GLY A 350 17.19 4.59 -19.52
C GLY A 350 16.60 3.23 -19.22
N TYR A 351 17.30 2.40 -18.42
CA TYR A 351 16.78 1.08 -18.06
C TYR A 351 15.62 1.19 -17.07
N VAL A 352 14.49 0.60 -17.42
CA VAL A 352 13.35 0.42 -16.52
C VAL A 352 13.58 -0.85 -15.70
N VAL A 353 13.76 -0.68 -14.39
CA VAL A 353 13.98 -1.80 -13.47
C VAL A 353 12.77 -2.73 -13.47
N LYS A 354 13.01 -4.02 -13.48
CA LYS A 354 11.98 -5.06 -13.46
C LYS A 354 11.84 -5.67 -12.08
N ASP A 355 10.66 -6.17 -11.77
CA ASP A 355 10.43 -6.92 -10.55
C ASP A 355 11.33 -8.16 -10.50
N GLY A 356 12.04 -8.34 -9.39
CA GLY A 356 12.97 -9.43 -9.19
C GLY A 356 14.40 -9.20 -9.71
N ASP A 357 14.70 -8.07 -10.35
CA ASP A 357 16.09 -7.76 -10.73
C ASP A 357 17.01 -7.75 -9.51
N VAL A 358 18.16 -8.40 -9.63
CA VAL A 358 19.28 -8.29 -8.68
C VAL A 358 20.27 -7.29 -9.24
N LEU A 359 20.44 -6.17 -8.54
CA LEU A 359 21.14 -4.97 -9.04
C LEU A 359 22.38 -4.67 -8.20
N HIS A 360 23.46 -4.30 -8.92
CA HIS A 360 24.64 -3.68 -8.34
C HIS A 360 24.85 -2.34 -9.05
N PHE A 361 24.69 -1.23 -8.32
CA PHE A 361 24.84 0.11 -8.87
C PHE A 361 26.27 0.59 -8.78
N LEU A 362 26.81 1.03 -9.92
CA LEU A 362 28.08 1.72 -10.01
C LEU A 362 27.84 3.22 -10.09
N HIS A 363 28.48 3.96 -9.21
CA HIS A 363 28.34 5.41 -9.11
C HIS A 363 29.71 6.07 -8.92
N SER A 364 29.83 7.31 -9.36
CA SER A 364 30.96 8.18 -9.00
C SER A 364 30.72 8.72 -7.59
N GLY A 365 31.56 8.34 -6.66
CA GLY A 365 31.55 8.83 -5.27
C GLY A 365 31.96 10.27 -5.14
#